data_b19d5537fc012fae84ebc36eea3198ef
#
_entry.id   b19d5537fc012fae84ebc36eea3198ef
#
_cell.length_a   1.000
_cell.length_b   1.000
_cell.length_c   1.000
_cell.angle_alpha   90.00
_cell.angle_beta   90.00
_cell.angle_gamma   90.00
#
_symmetry.space_group_name_H-M   'P 1'
#
loop_
_entity.id
_entity.type
_entity.pdbx_description
1 polymer ?
#
loop_
_entity_poly.entity_id
_entity_poly.type
_entity_poly.pdbx_seq_one_letter_code
_entity_poly.pdbx_strand_id
1 'polypeptide(L)'
;MLLSEPWRLGLSSLAIGLNAVTVLAHTYYGFDIALPQLASHKKPLYNVIGVCFIQLMLLPVMSSILQLKWLQYGLNCPYDKVLLTCYVLGHLGFGGWYYTLGAKKPLLSTVVAPIATLLCVL
;
A
#
# COMPACT_ATOMS: atom_id res chain seq x y z
N MET A 1 -24.34 -1.77 3.69
CA MET A 1 -23.54 -0.57 3.44
C MET A 1 -23.55 0.27 4.72
N LEU A 2 -22.39 0.43 5.36
CA LEU A 2 -22.29 1.08 6.67
C LEU A 2 -22.18 2.61 6.61
N LEU A 3 -21.73 3.17 5.48
CA LEU A 3 -21.47 4.60 5.34
C LEU A 3 -22.28 5.22 4.19
N SER A 4 -22.60 6.50 4.33
CA SER A 4 -23.18 7.29 3.24
C SER A 4 -22.18 7.50 2.11
N GLU A 5 -22.67 7.76 0.91
CA GLU A 5 -21.85 7.86 -0.30
C GLU A 5 -20.73 8.94 -0.21
N PRO A 6 -20.97 10.14 0.36
CA PRO A 6 -19.91 11.13 0.52
C PRO A 6 -18.76 10.66 1.39
N TRP A 7 -19.05 9.94 2.48
CA TRP A 7 -18.02 9.37 3.36
C TRP A 7 -17.21 8.27 2.67
N ARG A 8 -17.87 7.43 1.89
CA ARG A 8 -17.20 6.38 1.10
C ARG A 8 -16.24 6.97 0.08
N LEU A 9 -16.67 8.00 -0.64
CA LEU A 9 -15.81 8.73 -1.58
C LEU A 9 -14.63 9.39 -0.87
N GLY A 10 -14.88 10.05 0.27
CA GLY A 10 -13.82 10.68 1.07
C GLY A 10 -12.77 9.68 1.55
N LEU A 11 -13.19 8.56 2.14
CA LEU A 11 -12.28 7.52 2.62
C LEU A 11 -11.52 6.82 1.50
N SER A 12 -12.18 6.57 0.37
CA SER A 12 -11.51 5.99 -0.80
C SER A 12 -10.45 6.93 -1.37
N SER A 13 -10.78 8.22 -1.49
CA SER A 13 -9.83 9.25 -1.95
C SER A 13 -8.64 9.36 -1.00
N LEU A 14 -8.87 9.30 0.32
CA LEU A 14 -7.81 9.27 1.31
C LEU A 14 -6.90 8.05 1.14
N ALA A 15 -7.48 6.86 1.02
CA ALA A 15 -6.71 5.62 0.87
C ALA A 15 -5.87 5.62 -0.42
N ILE A 16 -6.46 6.02 -1.55
CA ILE A 16 -5.77 6.14 -2.84
C ILE A 16 -4.67 7.21 -2.77
N GLY A 17 -4.95 8.35 -2.16
CA GLY A 17 -3.98 9.42 -1.96
C GLY A 17 -2.78 8.97 -1.11
N LEU A 18 -3.02 8.24 -0.03
CA LEU A 18 -1.94 7.67 0.80
C LEU A 18 -1.11 6.64 0.03
N ASN A 19 -1.73 5.81 -0.80
CA ASN A 19 -1.01 4.89 -1.68
C ASN A 19 -0.13 5.64 -2.70
N ALA A 20 -0.64 6.70 -3.32
CA ALA A 20 0.12 7.52 -4.25
C ALA A 20 1.32 8.19 -3.57
N VAL A 21 1.13 8.77 -2.39
CA VAL A 21 2.22 9.35 -1.58
C VAL A 21 3.25 8.27 -1.23
N THR A 22 2.79 7.05 -0.90
CA THR A 22 3.69 5.93 -0.62
C THR A 22 4.55 5.57 -1.82
N VAL A 23 3.97 5.49 -3.02
CA VAL A 23 4.71 5.23 -4.26
C VAL A 23 5.78 6.30 -4.47
N LEU A 24 5.42 7.57 -4.38
CA LEU A 24 6.37 8.67 -4.59
C LEU A 24 7.48 8.68 -3.54
N ALA A 25 7.13 8.52 -2.26
CA ALA A 25 8.10 8.49 -1.16
C ALA A 25 9.07 7.31 -1.27
N HIS A 26 8.55 6.12 -1.61
CA HIS A 26 9.39 4.94 -1.80
C HIS A 26 10.27 5.07 -3.03
N THR A 27 9.74 5.60 -4.15
CA THR A 27 10.53 5.84 -5.36
C THR A 27 11.71 6.75 -5.03
N TYR A 28 11.46 7.89 -4.39
CA TYR A 28 12.52 8.80 -3.97
C TYR A 28 13.52 8.11 -3.04
N TYR A 29 13.03 7.50 -1.95
CA TYR A 29 13.90 6.84 -0.97
C TYR A 29 14.71 5.69 -1.59
N GLY A 30 14.08 4.90 -2.44
CA GLY A 30 14.71 3.76 -3.08
C GLY A 30 15.81 4.16 -4.06
N PHE A 31 15.49 5.04 -5.00
CA PHE A 31 16.44 5.41 -6.06
C PHE A 31 17.48 6.42 -5.60
N ASP A 32 17.13 7.39 -4.76
CA ASP A 32 18.04 8.45 -4.39
C ASP A 32 18.84 8.15 -3.11
N ILE A 33 18.37 7.25 -2.26
CA ILE A 33 19.02 6.95 -0.98
C ILE A 33 19.45 5.49 -0.85
N ALA A 34 18.50 4.55 -0.93
CA ALA A 34 18.78 3.16 -0.59
C ALA A 34 19.63 2.45 -1.64
N LEU A 35 19.27 2.54 -2.93
CA LEU A 35 20.02 1.86 -3.99
C LEU A 35 21.45 2.39 -4.15
N PRO A 36 21.73 3.71 -4.11
CA PRO A 36 23.11 4.19 -4.13
C PRO A 36 23.97 3.70 -2.96
N GLN A 37 23.39 3.60 -1.75
CA GLN A 37 24.11 3.05 -0.60
C GLN A 37 24.44 1.57 -0.75
N LEU A 38 23.59 0.83 -1.46
CA LEU A 38 23.81 -0.59 -1.75
C LEU A 38 24.72 -0.83 -2.95
N ALA A 39 25.01 0.17 -3.76
CA ALA A 39 25.84 0.04 -4.96
C ALA A 39 27.30 -0.38 -4.65
N SER A 40 27.78 -0.13 -3.41
CA SER A 40 29.08 -0.60 -2.93
C SER A 40 29.11 -2.09 -2.59
N HIS A 41 27.96 -2.74 -2.51
CA HIS A 41 27.85 -4.16 -2.24
C HIS A 41 27.94 -5.02 -3.50
N LYS A 42 28.01 -6.34 -3.34
CA LYS A 42 28.12 -7.28 -4.48
C LYS A 42 26.95 -7.07 -5.45
N LYS A 43 27.26 -6.91 -6.75
CA LYS A 43 26.28 -6.69 -7.82
C LYS A 43 25.01 -7.57 -7.76
N PRO A 44 25.10 -8.89 -7.48
CA PRO A 44 23.90 -9.73 -7.38
C PRO A 44 22.92 -9.27 -6.31
N LEU A 45 23.40 -8.87 -5.15
CA LEU A 45 22.56 -8.39 -4.04
C LEU A 45 21.86 -7.08 -4.40
N TYR A 46 22.60 -6.15 -5.00
CA TYR A 46 22.05 -4.89 -5.50
C TYR A 46 20.91 -5.12 -6.50
N ASN A 47 21.10 -6.02 -7.47
CA ASN A 47 20.09 -6.31 -8.47
C ASN A 47 18.83 -6.94 -7.85
N VAL A 48 18.99 -7.92 -6.96
CA VAL A 48 17.85 -8.56 -6.26
C VAL A 48 17.06 -7.55 -5.45
N ILE A 49 17.74 -6.70 -4.68
CA ILE A 49 17.08 -5.66 -3.87
C ILE A 49 16.36 -4.66 -4.78
N GLY A 50 16.97 -4.25 -5.90
CA GLY A 50 16.34 -3.37 -6.88
C GLY A 50 15.06 -3.97 -7.47
N VAL A 51 15.08 -5.23 -7.86
CA VAL A 51 13.89 -5.93 -8.37
C VAL A 51 12.80 -6.04 -7.32
N CYS A 52 13.14 -6.45 -6.10
CA CYS A 52 12.20 -6.51 -4.98
C CYS A 52 11.58 -5.14 -4.69
N PHE A 53 12.40 -4.09 -4.76
CA PHE A 53 11.95 -2.73 -4.55
C PHE A 53 10.92 -2.29 -5.60
N ILE A 54 11.18 -2.56 -6.89
CA ILE A 54 10.24 -2.28 -7.98
C ILE A 54 8.94 -3.07 -7.81
N GLN A 55 9.02 -4.34 -7.44
CA GLN A 55 7.84 -5.17 -7.17
C GLN A 55 6.99 -4.59 -6.04
N LEU A 56 7.61 -4.12 -4.96
CA LEU A 56 6.91 -3.48 -3.85
C LEU A 56 6.21 -2.17 -4.28
N MET A 57 6.73 -1.47 -5.28
CA MET A 57 6.10 -0.27 -5.84
C MET A 57 4.80 -0.58 -6.58
N LEU A 58 4.69 -1.75 -7.21
CA LEU A 58 3.49 -2.14 -7.95
C LEU A 58 2.30 -2.44 -7.03
N LEU A 59 2.54 -2.87 -5.79
CA LEU A 59 1.48 -3.24 -4.85
C LEU A 59 0.53 -2.07 -4.53
N PRO A 60 0.98 -0.86 -4.15
CA PRO A 60 0.09 0.27 -3.90
C PRO A 60 -0.67 0.73 -5.15
N VAL A 61 -0.05 0.61 -6.34
CA VAL A 61 -0.72 0.92 -7.62
C VAL A 61 -1.85 -0.08 -7.88
N MET A 62 -1.58 -1.37 -7.80
CA MET A 62 -2.61 -2.41 -7.95
C MET A 62 -3.71 -2.28 -6.90
N SER A 63 -3.35 -1.99 -5.65
CA SER A 63 -4.31 -1.76 -4.57
C SER A 63 -5.23 -0.57 -4.87
N SER A 64 -4.71 0.51 -5.42
CA SER A 64 -5.51 1.69 -5.81
C SER A 64 -6.51 1.35 -6.92
N ILE A 65 -6.11 0.56 -7.91
CA ILE A 65 -6.99 0.10 -8.99
C ILE A 65 -8.11 -0.80 -8.42
N LEU A 66 -7.77 -1.72 -7.52
CA LEU A 66 -8.75 -2.57 -6.85
C LEU A 66 -9.72 -1.76 -6.00
N GLN A 67 -9.25 -0.74 -5.29
CA GLN A 67 -10.09 0.16 -4.50
C GLN A 67 -11.09 0.91 -5.39
N LEU A 68 -10.66 1.42 -6.54
CA LEU A 68 -11.56 2.05 -7.51
C LEU A 68 -12.61 1.06 -8.02
N LYS A 69 -12.20 -0.17 -8.34
CA LYS A 69 -13.15 -1.23 -8.73
C LYS A 69 -14.16 -1.50 -7.62
N TRP A 70 -13.72 -1.67 -6.38
CA TRP A 70 -14.62 -1.96 -5.27
C TRP A 70 -15.54 -0.79 -4.92
N LEU A 71 -15.08 0.44 -5.10
CA LEU A 71 -15.91 1.63 -4.92
C LEU A 71 -17.04 1.68 -5.94
N GLN A 72 -16.75 1.36 -7.21
CA GLN A 72 -17.71 1.42 -8.31
C GLN A 72 -18.67 0.22 -8.32
N TYR A 73 -18.15 -0.98 -8.12
CA TYR A 73 -18.88 -2.22 -8.35
C TYR A 73 -19.15 -3.03 -7.07
N GLY A 74 -18.57 -2.64 -5.94
CA GLY A 74 -18.65 -3.38 -4.68
C GLY A 74 -17.83 -4.68 -4.68
N LEU A 75 -17.97 -5.44 -3.61
CA LEU A 75 -17.31 -6.74 -3.41
C LEU A 75 -18.19 -7.88 -3.99
N ASN A 76 -18.29 -7.96 -5.30
CA ASN A 76 -19.29 -8.81 -5.95
C ASN A 76 -18.86 -10.28 -6.15
N CYS A 77 -17.58 -10.60 -5.95
CA CYS A 77 -17.13 -11.97 -6.06
C CYS A 77 -16.32 -12.44 -4.84
N PRO A 78 -16.24 -13.74 -4.57
CA PRO A 78 -15.45 -14.28 -3.46
C PRO A 78 -13.99 -13.86 -3.49
N TYR A 79 -13.40 -13.74 -4.68
CA TYR A 79 -12.02 -13.32 -4.86
C TYR A 79 -11.79 -11.87 -4.42
N ASP A 80 -12.77 -10.97 -4.59
CA ASP A 80 -12.67 -9.60 -4.11
C ASP A 80 -12.53 -9.55 -2.58
N LYS A 81 -13.26 -10.41 -1.87
CA LYS A 81 -13.17 -10.52 -0.42
C LYS A 81 -11.81 -11.06 0.03
N VAL A 82 -11.28 -12.05 -0.67
CA VAL A 82 -9.94 -12.59 -0.40
C VAL A 82 -8.88 -11.52 -0.64
N LEU A 83 -8.95 -10.82 -1.78
CA LEU A 83 -8.00 -9.76 -2.11
C LEU A 83 -8.04 -8.62 -1.08
N LEU A 84 -9.24 -8.18 -0.67
CA LEU A 84 -9.40 -7.18 0.38
C LEU A 84 -8.78 -7.66 1.70
N THR A 85 -9.04 -8.91 2.09
CA THR A 85 -8.47 -9.50 3.31
C THR A 85 -6.94 -9.54 3.25
N CYS A 86 -6.38 -10.00 2.14
CA CYS A 86 -4.92 -10.02 1.94
C CYS A 86 -4.33 -8.61 1.97
N TYR A 87 -4.99 -7.65 1.33
CA TYR A 87 -4.58 -6.25 1.34
C TYR A 87 -4.54 -5.69 2.77
N VAL A 88 -5.63 -5.84 3.53
CA VAL A 88 -5.73 -5.32 4.90
C VAL A 88 -4.72 -6.00 5.82
N LEU A 89 -4.69 -7.32 5.86
CA LEU A 89 -3.79 -8.08 6.74
C LEU A 89 -2.32 -7.88 6.38
N GLY A 90 -2.00 -7.84 5.08
CA GLY A 90 -0.63 -7.59 4.62
C GLY A 90 -0.13 -6.21 5.04
N HIS A 91 -0.94 -5.17 4.83
CA HIS A 91 -0.55 -3.81 5.22
C HIS A 91 -0.45 -3.63 6.74
N LEU A 92 -1.37 -4.19 7.52
CA LEU A 92 -1.30 -4.16 8.98
C LEU A 92 -0.08 -4.94 9.50
N GLY A 93 0.25 -6.08 8.88
CA GLY A 93 1.45 -6.85 9.19
C GLY A 93 2.73 -6.04 8.94
N PHE A 94 2.84 -5.39 7.78
CA PHE A 94 3.95 -4.47 7.49
C PHE A 94 3.97 -3.27 8.44
N GLY A 95 2.81 -2.70 8.78
CA GLY A 95 2.70 -1.63 9.77
C GLY A 95 3.25 -2.05 11.13
N GLY A 96 2.87 -3.23 11.62
CA GLY A 96 3.40 -3.80 12.84
C GLY A 96 4.93 -3.99 12.78
N TRP A 97 5.43 -4.51 11.67
CA TRP A 97 6.87 -4.67 11.49
C TRP A 97 7.61 -3.32 11.49
N TYR A 98 7.14 -2.34 10.72
CA TYR A 98 7.73 -0.99 10.74
C TYR A 98 7.72 -0.37 12.15
N TYR A 99 6.65 -0.59 12.90
CA TYR A 99 6.57 -0.13 14.28
C TYR A 99 7.67 -0.74 15.15
N THR A 100 7.92 -2.06 15.06
CA THR A 100 9.00 -2.73 15.80
C THR A 100 10.38 -2.24 15.43
N LEU A 101 10.56 -1.76 14.19
CA LEU A 101 11.82 -1.16 13.71
C LEU A 101 11.95 0.34 14.07
N GLY A 102 10.97 0.92 14.77
CA GLY A 102 10.96 2.34 15.12
C GLY A 102 10.64 3.29 13.96
N ALA A 103 10.29 2.76 12.78
CA ALA A 103 9.94 3.52 11.60
C ALA A 103 8.47 3.95 11.64
N LYS A 104 8.19 5.15 12.17
CA LYS A 104 6.82 5.65 12.36
C LYS A 104 6.16 6.22 11.10
N LYS A 105 6.95 6.77 10.16
CA LYS A 105 6.40 7.42 8.95
C LYS A 105 5.56 6.49 8.06
N PRO A 106 5.95 5.22 7.81
CA PRO A 106 5.15 4.31 7.00
C PRO A 106 3.82 3.89 7.63
N LEU A 107 3.62 4.11 8.94
CA LEU A 107 2.39 3.70 9.62
C LEU A 107 1.14 4.36 9.04
N LEU A 108 1.25 5.59 8.51
CA LEU A 108 0.10 6.25 7.90
C LEU A 108 -0.44 5.45 6.69
N SER A 109 0.42 5.01 5.80
CA SER A 109 0.00 4.25 4.62
C SER A 109 -0.29 2.78 4.92
N THR A 110 0.42 2.18 5.87
CA THR A 110 0.24 0.75 6.19
C THR A 110 -0.89 0.46 7.17
N VAL A 111 -1.38 1.46 7.89
CA VAL A 111 -2.49 1.31 8.86
C VAL A 111 -3.71 2.09 8.41
N VAL A 112 -3.57 3.39 8.11
CA VAL A 112 -4.73 4.24 7.80
C VAL A 112 -5.36 3.88 6.46
N ALA A 113 -4.55 3.66 5.41
CA ALA A 113 -5.07 3.35 4.08
C ALA A 113 -5.89 2.03 4.04
N PRO A 114 -5.43 0.90 4.59
CA PRO A 114 -6.23 -0.32 4.58
C PRO A 114 -7.49 -0.23 5.44
N ILE A 115 -7.45 0.48 6.58
CA ILE A 115 -8.64 0.71 7.40
C ILE A 115 -9.66 1.59 6.66
N ALA A 116 -9.21 2.69 6.04
CA ALA A 116 -10.07 3.54 5.22
C ALA A 116 -10.70 2.76 4.06
N THR A 117 -9.93 1.90 3.39
CA THR A 117 -10.43 1.01 2.34
C THR A 117 -11.50 0.06 2.86
N LEU A 118 -11.23 -0.62 3.98
CA LEU A 118 -12.17 -1.54 4.60
C LEU A 118 -13.51 -0.85 4.92
N LEU A 119 -13.46 0.31 5.54
CA LEU A 119 -14.66 1.08 5.91
C LEU A 119 -15.44 1.60 4.69
N CYS A 120 -14.77 1.88 3.57
CA CYS A 120 -15.46 2.40 2.39
C CYS A 120 -16.13 1.31 1.55
N VAL A 121 -15.72 0.04 1.67
CA VAL A 121 -16.27 -1.08 0.86
C VAL A 121 -17.25 -1.98 1.62
N LEU A 122 -17.29 -1.89 2.96
CA LEU A 122 -18.29 -2.53 3.82
C LEU A 122 -19.58 -1.69 3.93
#